data_748b240fd182ead8c142503dff9a1487
#
_entry.id   748b240fd182ead8c142503dff9a1487
#
_cell.length_a   1.000
_cell.length_b   1.000
_cell.length_c   1.000
_cell.angle_alpha   90.00
_cell.angle_beta   90.00
_cell.angle_gamma   90.00
#
_symmetry.space_group_name_H-M   'P 1'
#
loop_
_entity.id
_entity.type
_entity.pdbx_description
1 polymer ?
#
loop_
_entity_poly.entity_id
_entity_poly.type
_entity_poly.pdbx_seq_one_letter_code
_entity_poly.pdbx_strand_id
1 'polypeptide(L)'
;MSDQSARARARLMREALVEAKVGLAQSREARDATSAQLERERTELATVRRRGQLATAINDAETVRLAAEFDRKHSERIAVLERKLAALAQEVALVERETAEMSAQLKRLAGGGDPAAPPPADPDPLPD
;
A
#
# COMPACT_ATOMS: atom_id res chain seq x y z
N MET A 1 2.33 40.71 -11.97
CA MET A 1 1.83 39.66 -12.87
C MET A 1 2.38 38.30 -12.49
N SER A 2 3.70 38.15 -12.36
CA SER A 2 4.37 36.92 -12.00
C SER A 2 3.94 36.40 -10.61
N ASP A 3 3.71 37.28 -9.64
CA ASP A 3 3.32 36.89 -8.27
C ASP A 3 1.93 36.27 -8.21
N GLN A 4 0.97 36.81 -8.96
CA GLN A 4 -0.38 36.23 -9.02
C GLN A 4 -0.38 34.84 -9.68
N SER A 5 0.41 34.71 -10.76
CA SER A 5 0.57 33.45 -11.46
C SER A 5 1.25 32.40 -10.58
N ALA A 6 2.29 32.79 -9.83
CA ALA A 6 2.99 31.90 -8.90
C ALA A 6 2.07 31.46 -7.75
N ARG A 7 1.28 32.39 -7.20
CA ARG A 7 0.31 32.08 -6.13
C ARG A 7 -0.78 31.14 -6.60
N ALA A 8 -1.28 31.36 -7.84
CA ALA A 8 -2.30 30.49 -8.43
C ALA A 8 -1.77 29.06 -8.62
N ARG A 9 -0.54 28.93 -9.13
CA ARG A 9 0.11 27.62 -9.28
C ARG A 9 0.33 26.95 -7.93
N ALA A 10 0.80 27.69 -6.93
CA ALA A 10 1.01 27.17 -5.59
C ALA A 10 -0.29 26.64 -4.98
N ARG A 11 -1.40 27.35 -5.19
CA ARG A 11 -2.71 26.93 -4.71
C ARG A 11 -3.16 25.63 -5.36
N LEU A 12 -3.04 25.51 -6.68
CA LEU A 12 -3.38 24.29 -7.41
C LEU A 12 -2.51 23.13 -6.98
N MET A 13 -1.22 23.37 -6.75
CA MET A 13 -0.30 22.34 -6.26
C MET A 13 -0.66 21.87 -4.85
N ARG A 14 -1.06 22.79 -3.97
CA ARG A 14 -1.52 22.41 -2.62
C ARG A 14 -2.78 21.56 -2.66
N GLU A 15 -3.74 21.94 -3.53
CA GLU A 15 -4.96 21.15 -3.72
C GLU A 15 -4.66 19.75 -4.25
N ALA A 16 -3.78 19.67 -5.25
CA ALA A 16 -3.35 18.40 -5.81
C ALA A 16 -2.62 17.53 -4.77
N LEU A 17 -1.79 18.15 -3.93
CA LEU A 17 -1.08 17.45 -2.86
C LEU A 17 -2.05 16.87 -1.82
N VAL A 18 -3.09 17.64 -1.44
CA VAL A 18 -4.12 17.14 -0.51
C VAL A 18 -4.82 15.93 -1.11
N GLU A 19 -5.21 15.98 -2.38
CA GLU A 19 -5.84 14.86 -3.07
C GLU A 19 -4.91 13.64 -3.14
N ALA A 20 -3.61 13.87 -3.42
CA ALA A 20 -2.63 12.79 -3.46
C ALA A 20 -2.48 12.12 -2.09
N LYS A 21 -2.47 12.89 -1.02
CA LYS A 21 -2.39 12.35 0.35
C LYS A 21 -3.63 11.53 0.72
N VAL A 22 -4.82 11.97 0.30
CA VAL A 22 -6.06 11.21 0.48
C VAL A 22 -5.99 9.89 -0.28
N GLY A 23 -5.55 9.93 -1.52
CA GLY A 23 -5.37 8.72 -2.35
C GLY A 23 -4.37 7.76 -1.73
N LEU A 24 -3.26 8.28 -1.20
CA LEU A 24 -2.25 7.46 -0.51
C LEU A 24 -2.84 6.77 0.72
N ALA A 25 -3.61 7.50 1.53
CA ALA A 25 -4.27 6.91 2.71
C ALA A 25 -5.22 5.79 2.31
N GLN A 26 -6.01 5.97 1.24
CA GLN A 26 -6.91 4.95 0.71
C GLN A 26 -6.16 3.72 0.21
N SER A 27 -5.05 3.92 -0.50
CA SER A 27 -4.22 2.81 -0.98
C SER A 27 -3.60 2.02 0.16
N ARG A 28 -3.15 2.69 1.22
CA ARG A 28 -2.63 2.04 2.42
C ARG A 28 -3.70 1.23 3.14
N GLU A 29 -4.91 1.76 3.25
CA GLU A 29 -6.04 1.02 3.84
C GLU A 29 -6.37 -0.23 3.04
N ALA A 30 -6.41 -0.14 1.71
CA ALA A 30 -6.68 -1.28 0.84
C ALA A 30 -5.59 -2.35 0.99
N ARG A 31 -4.30 -1.94 1.04
CA ARG A 31 -3.18 -2.85 1.28
C ARG A 31 -3.32 -3.56 2.62
N ASP A 32 -3.60 -2.81 3.68
CA ASP A 32 -3.70 -3.36 5.04
C ASP A 32 -4.89 -4.29 5.18
N ALA A 33 -6.04 -3.96 4.57
CA ALA A 33 -7.22 -4.81 4.57
C ALA A 33 -6.96 -6.14 3.82
N THR A 34 -6.24 -6.07 2.69
CA THR A 34 -5.88 -7.25 1.92
C THR A 34 -4.89 -8.13 2.68
N SER A 35 -3.91 -7.52 3.35
CA SER A 35 -2.96 -8.22 4.21
C SER A 35 -3.67 -8.97 5.34
N ALA A 36 -4.63 -8.32 6.00
CA ALA A 36 -5.43 -8.95 7.07
C ALA A 36 -6.27 -10.11 6.54
N GLN A 37 -6.89 -9.95 5.38
CA GLN A 37 -7.66 -11.02 4.75
C GLN A 37 -6.79 -12.21 4.39
N LEU A 38 -5.60 -11.96 3.86
CA LEU A 38 -4.63 -13.01 3.53
C LEU A 38 -4.23 -13.81 4.78
N GLU A 39 -3.98 -13.13 5.90
CA GLU A 39 -3.65 -13.82 7.15
C GLU A 39 -4.81 -14.66 7.67
N ARG A 40 -6.05 -14.19 7.54
CA ARG A 40 -7.23 -14.99 7.91
C ARG A 40 -7.33 -16.25 7.07
N GLU A 41 -7.13 -16.15 5.75
CA GLU A 41 -7.17 -17.31 4.86
C GLU A 41 -6.07 -18.32 5.19
N ARG A 42 -4.87 -17.84 5.50
CA ARG A 42 -3.75 -18.70 5.92
C ARG A 42 -4.07 -19.46 7.22
N THR A 43 -4.67 -18.78 8.18
CA THR A 43 -5.08 -19.39 9.46
C THR A 43 -6.15 -20.45 9.24
N GLU A 44 -7.14 -20.17 8.39
CA GLU A 44 -8.18 -21.14 8.05
C GLU A 44 -7.61 -22.36 7.33
N LEU A 45 -6.66 -22.13 6.40
CA LEU A 45 -5.99 -23.23 5.71
C LEU A 45 -5.24 -24.14 6.69
N ALA A 46 -4.51 -23.55 7.63
CA ALA A 46 -3.81 -24.33 8.66
C ALA A 46 -4.78 -25.17 9.49
N THR A 47 -5.94 -24.61 9.83
CA THR A 47 -6.98 -25.34 10.57
C THR A 47 -7.54 -26.50 9.75
N VAL A 48 -7.85 -26.28 8.47
CA VAL A 48 -8.36 -27.31 7.57
C VAL A 48 -7.35 -28.44 7.41
N ARG A 49 -6.08 -28.11 7.22
CA ARG A 49 -5.01 -29.12 7.09
C ARG A 49 -4.85 -29.95 8.36
N ARG A 50 -4.93 -29.33 9.52
CA ARG A 50 -4.87 -30.05 10.79
C ARG A 50 -6.04 -31.01 10.95
N ARG A 51 -7.27 -30.57 10.63
CA ARG A 51 -8.45 -31.41 10.66
C ARG A 51 -8.35 -32.59 9.69
N GLY A 52 -7.82 -32.35 8.50
CA GLY A 52 -7.57 -33.38 7.50
C GLY A 52 -6.59 -34.44 8.01
N GLN A 53 -5.51 -34.02 8.66
CA GLN A 53 -4.52 -34.91 9.24
C GLN A 53 -5.11 -35.75 10.36
N LEU A 54 -5.93 -35.18 11.24
CA LEU A 54 -6.60 -35.88 12.31
C LEU A 54 -7.61 -36.91 11.74
N ALA A 55 -8.36 -36.53 10.72
CA ALA A 55 -9.31 -37.41 10.04
C ALA A 55 -8.60 -38.60 9.37
N THR A 56 -7.43 -38.40 8.80
CA THR A 56 -6.60 -39.46 8.22
C THR A 56 -6.20 -40.45 9.31
N ALA A 57 -5.81 -39.97 10.50
CA ALA A 57 -5.39 -40.84 11.60
C ALA A 57 -6.48 -41.74 12.11
N ILE A 58 -7.76 -41.35 12.01
CA ILE A 58 -8.91 -42.15 12.45
C ILE A 58 -9.68 -42.77 11.27
N ASN A 59 -9.13 -42.72 10.07
CA ASN A 59 -9.72 -43.29 8.84
C ASN A 59 -11.11 -42.74 8.51
N ASP A 60 -11.33 -41.45 8.79
CA ASP A 60 -12.55 -40.74 8.41
C ASP A 60 -12.40 -40.19 6.98
N ALA A 61 -12.72 -41.02 5.99
CA ALA A 61 -12.51 -40.70 4.57
C ALA A 61 -13.37 -39.52 4.10
N GLU A 62 -14.57 -39.36 4.66
CA GLU A 62 -15.44 -38.24 4.29
C GLU A 62 -14.84 -36.89 4.70
N THR A 63 -14.37 -36.81 5.96
CA THR A 63 -13.73 -35.60 6.47
C THR A 63 -12.43 -35.30 5.73
N VAL A 64 -11.63 -36.32 5.39
CA VAL A 64 -10.42 -36.16 4.57
C VAL A 64 -10.76 -35.53 3.23
N ARG A 65 -11.82 -35.99 2.57
CA ARG A 65 -12.27 -35.47 1.28
C ARG A 65 -12.71 -34.02 1.37
N LEU A 66 -13.50 -33.68 2.40
CA LEU A 66 -13.94 -32.31 2.65
C LEU A 66 -12.77 -31.38 2.94
N ALA A 67 -11.81 -31.82 3.76
CA ALA A 67 -10.62 -31.06 4.07
C ALA A 67 -9.80 -30.76 2.82
N ALA A 68 -9.65 -31.76 1.93
CA ALA A 68 -8.92 -31.56 0.66
C ALA A 68 -9.62 -30.52 -0.24
N GLU A 69 -10.95 -30.54 -0.29
CA GLU A 69 -11.71 -29.56 -1.06
C GLU A 69 -11.56 -28.14 -0.50
N PHE A 70 -11.66 -27.98 0.81
CA PHE A 70 -11.45 -26.67 1.45
C PHE A 70 -10.01 -26.20 1.33
N ASP A 71 -9.02 -27.11 1.45
CA ASP A 71 -7.61 -26.79 1.21
C ASP A 71 -7.44 -26.15 -0.17
N ARG A 72 -8.01 -26.76 -1.20
CA ARG A 72 -7.93 -26.24 -2.57
C ARG A 72 -8.53 -24.84 -2.67
N LYS A 73 -9.72 -24.63 -2.10
CA LYS A 73 -10.41 -23.34 -2.16
C LYS A 73 -9.62 -22.25 -1.44
N HIS A 74 -9.13 -22.52 -0.23
CA HIS A 74 -8.31 -21.56 0.52
C HIS A 74 -6.99 -21.29 -0.16
N SER A 75 -6.34 -22.30 -0.72
CA SER A 75 -5.08 -22.13 -1.45
C SER A 75 -5.25 -21.26 -2.69
N GLU A 76 -6.34 -21.41 -3.42
CA GLU A 76 -6.67 -20.56 -4.57
C GLU A 76 -6.88 -19.10 -4.14
N ARG A 77 -7.62 -18.88 -3.05
CA ARG A 77 -7.85 -17.53 -2.52
C ARG A 77 -6.55 -16.88 -2.06
N ILE A 78 -5.69 -17.64 -1.38
CA ILE A 78 -4.39 -17.17 -0.92
C ILE A 78 -3.56 -16.70 -2.11
N ALA A 79 -3.49 -17.49 -3.18
CA ALA A 79 -2.74 -17.12 -4.38
C ALA A 79 -3.24 -15.80 -4.99
N VAL A 80 -4.56 -15.62 -5.06
CA VAL A 80 -5.16 -14.37 -5.58
C VAL A 80 -4.84 -13.20 -4.66
N LEU A 81 -4.97 -13.38 -3.35
CA LEU A 81 -4.71 -12.33 -2.36
C LEU A 81 -3.24 -11.93 -2.32
N GLU A 82 -2.32 -12.88 -2.49
CA GLU A 82 -0.89 -12.59 -2.57
C GLU A 82 -0.57 -11.69 -3.76
N ARG A 83 -1.16 -11.98 -4.93
CA ARG A 83 -0.98 -11.15 -6.12
C ARG A 83 -1.58 -9.76 -5.94
N LYS A 84 -2.78 -9.69 -5.35
CA LYS A 84 -3.44 -8.42 -5.06
C LYS A 84 -2.62 -7.58 -4.08
N LEU A 85 -2.11 -8.20 -3.02
CA LEU A 85 -1.29 -7.52 -2.03
C LEU A 85 -0.01 -6.96 -2.65
N ALA A 86 0.67 -7.75 -3.51
CA ALA A 86 1.86 -7.29 -4.21
C ALA A 86 1.57 -6.07 -5.10
N ALA A 87 0.45 -6.09 -5.82
CA ALA A 87 0.04 -4.96 -6.67
C ALA A 87 -0.27 -3.72 -5.84
N LEU A 88 -0.98 -3.88 -4.72
CA LEU A 88 -1.30 -2.76 -3.82
C LEU A 88 -0.04 -2.19 -3.15
N ALA A 89 0.92 -3.04 -2.78
CA ALA A 89 2.19 -2.57 -2.22
C ALA A 89 2.98 -1.73 -3.22
N GLN A 90 2.98 -2.13 -4.50
CA GLN A 90 3.61 -1.36 -5.57
C GLN A 90 2.92 -0.03 -5.79
N GLU A 91 1.58 -0.01 -5.76
CA GLU A 91 0.79 1.22 -5.88
C GLU A 91 1.10 2.19 -4.74
N VAL A 92 1.14 1.70 -3.49
CA VAL A 92 1.48 2.52 -2.33
C VAL A 92 2.87 3.14 -2.51
N ALA A 93 3.87 2.34 -2.92
CA ALA A 93 5.22 2.84 -3.13
C ALA A 93 5.29 3.93 -4.21
N LEU A 94 4.54 3.75 -5.31
CA LEU A 94 4.48 4.73 -6.39
C LEU A 94 3.85 6.03 -5.90
N VAL A 95 2.70 5.96 -5.24
CA VAL A 95 1.98 7.14 -4.76
C VAL A 95 2.77 7.86 -3.67
N GLU A 96 3.48 7.14 -2.82
CA GLU A 96 4.39 7.75 -1.83
C GLU A 96 5.48 8.60 -2.51
N ARG A 97 6.10 8.07 -3.58
CA ARG A 97 7.11 8.82 -4.32
C ARG A 97 6.52 10.06 -5.00
N GLU A 98 5.38 9.91 -5.66
CA GLU A 98 4.69 11.01 -6.34
C GLU A 98 4.29 12.11 -5.35
N THR A 99 3.76 11.72 -4.19
CA THR A 99 3.38 12.65 -3.13
C THR A 99 4.61 13.40 -2.58
N ALA A 100 5.71 12.69 -2.37
CA ALA A 100 6.96 13.31 -1.91
C ALA A 100 7.51 14.31 -2.94
N GLU A 101 7.45 13.98 -4.22
CA GLU A 101 7.87 14.88 -5.30
C GLU A 101 7.00 16.13 -5.36
N MET A 102 5.69 15.98 -5.24
CA MET A 102 4.75 17.10 -5.21
C MET A 102 5.03 18.01 -4.01
N SER A 103 5.28 17.43 -2.85
CA SER A 103 5.60 18.20 -1.64
C SER A 103 6.91 18.97 -1.81
N ALA A 104 7.94 18.36 -2.40
CA ALA A 104 9.22 19.01 -2.66
C ALA A 104 9.08 20.16 -3.65
N GLN A 105 8.31 19.97 -4.73
CA GLN A 105 8.05 21.01 -5.71
C GLN A 105 7.32 22.20 -5.09
N LEU A 106 6.32 21.92 -4.26
CA LEU A 106 5.57 22.97 -3.57
C LEU A 106 6.47 23.78 -2.64
N LYS A 107 7.36 23.13 -1.90
CA LYS A 107 8.32 23.81 -1.02
C LYS A 107 9.26 24.72 -1.82
N ARG A 108 9.75 24.26 -2.96
CA ARG A 108 10.61 25.07 -3.84
C ARG A 108 9.86 26.29 -4.36
N LEU A 109 8.61 26.10 -4.78
CA LEU A 109 7.78 27.19 -5.29
C LEU A 109 7.48 28.22 -4.18
N ALA A 110 7.17 27.76 -2.97
CA ALA A 110 6.91 28.63 -1.83
C ALA A 110 8.17 29.41 -1.40
N GLY A 111 9.35 28.80 -1.59
CA GLY A 111 10.63 29.47 -1.32
C GLY A 111 11.12 30.39 -2.43
N GLY A 112 10.32 30.58 -3.51
CA GLY A 112 10.69 31.42 -4.65
C GLY A 112 11.65 30.76 -5.63
N GLY A 113 11.91 29.47 -5.47
CA GLY A 113 12.78 28.72 -6.37
C GLY A 113 12.05 28.17 -7.58
N ASP A 114 12.83 27.75 -8.59
CA ASP A 114 12.35 27.08 -9.79
C ASP A 114 11.96 25.65 -9.43
N PRO A 115 10.71 25.20 -9.73
CA PRO A 115 10.31 23.80 -9.47
C PRO A 115 11.18 22.76 -10.18
N ALA A 116 11.83 23.12 -11.30
CA ALA A 116 12.72 22.26 -12.04
C ALA A 116 14.16 22.26 -11.50
N ALA A 117 14.49 23.16 -10.57
CA ALA A 117 15.82 23.26 -10.00
C ALA A 117 16.09 22.10 -9.02
N PRO A 118 17.37 21.68 -8.86
CA PRO A 118 17.69 20.69 -7.85
C PRO A 118 17.38 21.21 -6.44
N PRO A 119 17.10 20.33 -5.48
CA PRO A 119 16.81 20.77 -4.13
C PRO A 119 18.00 21.52 -3.52
N PRO A 120 17.75 22.54 -2.68
CA PRO A 120 18.84 23.26 -2.02
C PRO A 120 19.62 22.32 -1.10
N ALA A 121 20.91 22.57 -0.95
CA ALA A 121 21.74 21.83 -0.01
C ALA A 121 21.21 22.02 1.42
N ASP A 122 21.39 21.01 2.25
CA ASP A 122 21.05 21.14 3.67
C ASP A 122 21.82 22.29 4.29
N PRO A 123 21.16 23.12 5.12
CA PRO A 123 21.89 24.18 5.79
C PRO A 123 22.94 23.61 6.73
N ASP A 124 24.06 24.30 6.83
CA ASP A 124 25.12 23.92 7.76
C ASP A 124 24.56 23.90 9.19
N PRO A 125 24.99 22.91 10.01
CA PRO A 125 24.55 22.88 11.39
C PRO A 125 24.96 24.16 12.11
N LEU A 126 24.04 24.66 12.95
CA LEU A 126 24.31 25.88 13.71
C LEU A 126 25.52 25.65 14.63
N PRO A 127 26.42 26.66 14.75
CA PRO A 127 27.52 26.53 15.68
C PRO A 127 27.02 26.45 17.12
N ASP A 128 27.68 25.62 17.91
CA ASP A 128 27.36 25.43 19.33
C ASP A 128 27.55 26.71 20.15
#